data_2b523dbb7db6221d58ca5581e6d2a5d1
#
_entry.id   2b523dbb7db6221d58ca5581e6d2a5d1
#
_cell.length_a   1.000
_cell.length_b   1.000
_cell.length_c   1.000
_cell.angle_alpha   90.00
_cell.angle_beta   90.00
_cell.angle_gamma   90.00
#
_symmetry.space_group_name_H-M   'P 1'
#
loop_
_entity.id
_entity.type
_entity.pdbx_description
1 polymer ?
#
loop_
_entity_poly.entity_id
_entity_poly.type
_entity_poly.pdbx_seq_one_letter_code
_entity_poly.pdbx_strand_id
1 'polypeptide(L)'
;RIERRARAGAKDRGDVSGVRHRGQRVVIECKNTTRATLGPWVNEAEVERGNDDALIGVVAHKRHGNGKPGDQFVTMTLRDFVALLTGERPD
;
A
#
# COMPACT_ATOMS: atom_id res chain seq x y z
N ARG A 1 6.86 -8.81 -12.54
CA ARG A 1 6.85 -7.46 -13.08
C ARG A 1 5.92 -6.55 -12.27
N ILE A 2 6.43 -5.39 -11.87
CA ILE A 2 5.66 -4.42 -11.09
C ILE A 2 5.07 -3.41 -12.06
N GLU A 3 3.75 -3.21 -11.97
CA GLU A 3 3.03 -2.31 -12.86
C GLU A 3 2.01 -1.49 -12.07
N ARG A 4 1.70 -0.28 -12.59
CA ARG A 4 0.58 0.47 -12.08
C ARG A 4 -0.72 -0.19 -12.56
N ARG A 5 -1.56 -0.59 -11.61
CA ARG A 5 -2.80 -1.29 -11.89
C ARG A 5 -3.89 -0.32 -12.30
N ALA A 6 -4.57 -0.62 -13.40
CA ALA A 6 -5.79 0.10 -13.75
C ALA A 6 -6.93 -0.31 -12.81
N ARG A 7 -7.77 0.63 -12.43
CA ARG A 7 -8.97 0.32 -11.67
C ARG A 7 -9.94 -0.46 -12.54
N ALA A 8 -10.43 -1.57 -12.04
CA ALA A 8 -11.29 -2.46 -12.81
C ALA A 8 -12.45 -2.94 -11.93
N GLY A 9 -13.63 -2.43 -12.23
CA GLY A 9 -14.86 -2.89 -11.60
C GLY A 9 -15.02 -2.47 -10.14
N ALA A 10 -15.85 -3.22 -9.42
CA ALA A 10 -16.28 -2.88 -8.07
C ALA A 10 -15.26 -3.21 -6.98
N LYS A 11 -14.23 -4.00 -7.30
CA LYS A 11 -13.25 -4.46 -6.32
C LYS A 11 -11.92 -3.76 -6.54
N ASP A 12 -11.64 -2.79 -5.68
CA ASP A 12 -10.39 -2.03 -5.72
C ASP A 12 -9.27 -2.84 -5.05
N ARG A 13 -8.16 -3.03 -5.78
CA ARG A 13 -7.02 -3.85 -5.35
C ARG A 13 -5.71 -3.06 -5.25
N GLY A 14 -5.81 -1.74 -5.22
CA GLY A 14 -4.65 -0.87 -5.14
C GLY A 14 -4.13 -0.41 -6.48
N ASP A 15 -3.19 0.53 -6.46
CA ASP A 15 -2.68 1.23 -7.63
C ASP A 15 -1.51 0.55 -8.31
N VAL A 16 -0.75 -0.27 -7.58
CA VAL A 16 0.46 -0.93 -8.08
C VAL A 16 0.29 -2.43 -7.96
N SER A 17 0.54 -3.15 -9.04
CA SER A 17 0.42 -4.61 -9.06
C SER A 17 1.78 -5.29 -9.22
N GLY A 18 1.83 -6.58 -8.90
CA GLY A 18 3.03 -7.40 -9.08
C GLY A 18 4.01 -7.34 -7.93
N VAL A 19 3.71 -6.60 -6.86
CA VAL A 19 4.58 -6.54 -5.69
C VAL A 19 4.25 -7.70 -4.77
N ARG A 20 5.29 -8.45 -4.37
CA ARG A 20 5.15 -9.59 -3.46
C ARG A 20 6.25 -9.60 -2.42
N HIS A 21 5.91 -10.14 -1.27
CA HIS A 21 6.86 -10.40 -0.20
C HIS A 21 6.67 -11.85 0.25
N ARG A 22 7.72 -12.66 0.13
CA ARG A 22 7.66 -14.10 0.45
C ARG A 22 6.51 -14.81 -0.27
N GLY A 23 6.29 -14.46 -1.54
CA GLY A 23 5.21 -15.01 -2.37
C GLY A 23 3.82 -14.47 -2.11
N GLN A 24 3.64 -13.62 -1.10
CA GLN A 24 2.36 -13.03 -0.76
C GLN A 24 2.21 -11.63 -1.37
N ARG A 25 0.98 -11.27 -1.73
CA ARG A 25 0.70 -9.99 -2.38
C ARG A 25 0.90 -8.83 -1.41
N VAL A 26 1.35 -7.72 -1.96
CA VAL A 26 1.47 -6.44 -1.26
C VAL A 26 0.63 -5.42 -2.04
N VAL A 27 -0.32 -4.80 -1.36
CA VAL A 27 -1.12 -3.71 -1.93
C VAL A 27 -0.40 -2.39 -1.69
N ILE A 28 -0.24 -1.59 -2.74
CA ILE A 28 0.33 -0.25 -2.64
C ILE A 28 -0.69 0.74 -3.21
N GLU A 29 -1.16 1.64 -2.36
CA GLU A 29 -2.01 2.76 -2.72
C GLU A 29 -1.15 4.00 -2.85
N CYS A 30 -1.22 4.70 -3.98
CA CYS A 30 -0.41 5.89 -4.23
C CYS A 30 -1.21 7.16 -3.97
N LYS A 31 -0.63 8.09 -3.25
CA LYS A 31 -1.24 9.39 -2.97
C LYS A 31 -0.26 10.52 -3.31
N ASN A 32 -0.77 11.50 -4.01
CA ASN A 32 0.01 12.68 -4.41
C ASN A 32 -0.82 13.94 -4.17
N THR A 33 -1.06 14.25 -2.90
CA THR A 33 -1.83 15.42 -2.48
C THR A 33 -0.96 16.33 -1.62
N THR A 34 -1.33 17.61 -1.54
CA THR A 34 -0.59 18.57 -0.74
C THR A 34 -0.82 18.39 0.75
N ARG A 35 -1.88 17.70 1.15
CA ARG A 35 -2.26 17.52 2.53
C ARG A 35 -2.39 16.04 2.86
N ALA A 36 -1.64 15.59 3.86
CA ALA A 36 -1.71 14.21 4.31
C ALA A 36 -2.93 13.99 5.22
N THR A 37 -3.69 12.93 4.94
CA THR A 37 -4.76 12.44 5.80
C THR A 37 -4.51 10.95 6.02
N LEU A 38 -3.56 10.65 6.91
CA LEU A 38 -3.00 9.30 7.05
C LEU A 38 -4.03 8.26 7.46
N GLY A 39 -4.91 8.57 8.41
CA GLY A 39 -5.93 7.63 8.87
C GLY A 39 -6.83 7.14 7.74
N PRO A 40 -7.53 8.02 7.02
CA PRO A 40 -8.34 7.62 5.86
C PRO A 40 -7.56 6.89 4.78
N TRP A 41 -6.34 7.32 4.48
CA TRP A 41 -5.50 6.67 3.47
C TRP A 41 -5.17 5.23 3.86
N VAL A 42 -4.77 5.02 5.11
CA VAL A 42 -4.42 3.69 5.61
C VAL A 42 -5.67 2.78 5.64
N ASN A 43 -6.83 3.33 6.02
CA ASN A 43 -8.08 2.57 5.99
C ASN A 43 -8.44 2.13 4.57
N GLU A 44 -8.25 3.00 3.59
CA GLU A 44 -8.47 2.66 2.18
C GLU A 44 -7.52 1.53 1.73
N ALA A 45 -6.25 1.65 2.06
CA ALA A 45 -5.26 0.61 1.74
C ALA A 45 -5.62 -0.74 2.39
N GLU A 46 -6.16 -0.73 3.62
CA GLU A 46 -6.59 -1.95 4.30
C GLU A 46 -7.82 -2.59 3.64
N VAL A 47 -8.75 -1.80 3.14
CA VAL A 47 -9.89 -2.33 2.36
C VAL A 47 -9.37 -3.03 1.10
N GLU A 48 -8.47 -2.38 0.37
CA GLU A 48 -7.88 -2.94 -0.84
C GLU A 48 -7.06 -4.20 -0.53
N ARG A 49 -6.33 -4.22 0.58
CA ARG A 49 -5.61 -5.39 1.05
C ARG A 49 -6.55 -6.57 1.25
N GLY A 50 -7.67 -6.37 1.91
CA GLY A 50 -8.66 -7.41 2.13
C GLY A 50 -9.27 -7.91 0.80
N ASN A 51 -9.56 -6.99 -0.12
CA ASN A 51 -10.10 -7.33 -1.42
C ASN A 51 -9.14 -8.17 -2.27
N ASP A 52 -7.84 -7.96 -2.10
CA ASP A 52 -6.80 -8.68 -2.85
C ASP A 52 -6.23 -9.88 -2.07
N ASP A 53 -6.72 -10.13 -0.87
CA ASP A 53 -6.19 -11.15 0.04
C ASP A 53 -4.68 -11.02 0.21
N ALA A 54 -4.23 -9.79 0.44
CA ALA A 54 -2.81 -9.46 0.51
C ALA A 54 -2.27 -9.54 1.93
N LEU A 55 -0.96 -9.73 2.04
CA LEU A 55 -0.27 -9.74 3.34
C LEU A 55 -0.36 -8.38 4.02
N ILE A 56 -0.07 -7.32 3.27
CA ILE A 56 -0.08 -5.94 3.78
C ILE A 56 -0.67 -5.00 2.75
N GLY A 57 -1.18 -3.87 3.24
CA GLY A 57 -1.56 -2.72 2.42
C GLY A 57 -0.85 -1.48 2.91
N VAL A 58 -0.13 -0.81 2.03
CA VAL A 58 0.65 0.38 2.38
C VAL A 58 0.27 1.56 1.49
N VAL A 59 0.54 2.75 1.99
CA VAL A 59 0.34 3.99 1.24
C VAL A 59 1.69 4.60 0.90
N ALA A 60 1.99 4.70 -0.39
CA ALA A 60 3.15 5.44 -0.88
C ALA A 60 2.70 6.87 -1.19
N HIS A 61 3.32 7.86 -0.56
CA HIS A 61 2.86 9.22 -0.73
C HIS A 61 3.98 10.23 -0.84
N LYS A 62 3.64 11.36 -1.45
CA LYS A 62 4.59 12.41 -1.79
C LYS A 62 5.19 13.05 -0.55
N ARG A 63 6.51 13.15 -0.54
CA ARG A 63 7.25 14.00 0.39
C ARG A 63 7.45 15.36 -0.26
N HIS A 64 6.81 16.39 0.29
CA HIS A 64 6.89 17.73 -0.29
C HIS A 64 8.31 18.27 -0.25
N GLY A 65 8.69 18.96 -1.32
CA GLY A 65 10.02 19.54 -1.45
C GLY A 65 11.09 18.54 -1.87
N ASN A 66 10.73 17.28 -2.13
CA ASN A 66 11.69 16.25 -2.53
C ASN A 66 11.13 15.44 -3.70
N GLY A 67 11.77 15.55 -4.87
CA GLY A 67 11.34 14.85 -6.08
C GLY A 67 12.00 13.50 -6.32
N LYS A 68 12.85 13.03 -5.41
CA LYS A 68 13.54 11.76 -5.58
C LYS A 68 12.60 10.60 -5.26
N PRO A 69 12.41 9.64 -6.18
CA PRO A 69 11.47 8.53 -5.93
C PRO A 69 11.77 7.73 -4.66
N GLY A 70 13.03 7.46 -4.38
CA GLY A 70 13.43 6.67 -3.20
C GLY A 70 13.25 7.38 -1.88
N ASP A 71 13.02 8.69 -1.89
CA ASP A 71 12.86 9.51 -0.69
C ASP A 71 11.39 9.77 -0.34
N GLN A 72 10.46 9.26 -1.12
CA GLN A 72 9.04 9.39 -0.82
C GLN A 72 8.67 8.56 0.42
N PHE A 73 7.53 8.86 1.04
CA PHE A 73 7.11 8.20 2.26
C PHE A 73 6.27 6.96 2.00
N VAL A 74 6.36 6.00 2.91
CA VAL A 74 5.46 4.85 2.98
C VAL A 74 4.85 4.82 4.38
N THR A 75 3.53 4.74 4.46
CA THR A 75 2.80 4.65 5.72
C THR A 75 1.98 3.36 5.75
N MET A 76 2.00 2.69 6.88
CA MET A 76 1.23 1.46 7.11
C MET A 76 0.88 1.36 8.59
N THR A 77 -0.04 0.45 8.92
CA THR A 77 -0.34 0.16 10.33
C THR A 77 0.81 -0.61 10.97
N LEU A 78 0.89 -0.56 12.29
CA LEU A 78 1.83 -1.40 13.04
C LEU A 78 1.58 -2.88 12.77
N ARG A 79 0.31 -3.30 12.67
CA ARG A 79 -0.05 -4.68 12.33
C ARG A 79 0.56 -5.10 10.99
N ASP A 80 0.46 -4.25 9.97
CA ASP A 80 1.02 -4.55 8.66
C ASP A 80 2.55 -4.56 8.68
N PHE A 81 3.17 -3.68 9.48
CA PHE A 81 4.62 -3.69 9.65
C PHE A 81 5.10 -5.00 10.28
N VAL A 82 4.41 -5.48 11.31
CA VAL A 82 4.71 -6.79 11.91
C VAL A 82 4.53 -7.91 10.87
N ALA A 83 3.45 -7.87 10.10
CA ALA A 83 3.23 -8.85 9.04
C ALA A 83 4.35 -8.84 7.99
N LEU A 84 4.83 -7.66 7.62
CA LEU A 84 5.96 -7.52 6.69
C LEU A 84 7.22 -8.18 7.26
N LEU A 85 7.52 -7.95 8.53
CA LEU A 85 8.73 -8.49 9.16
C LEU A 85 8.68 -10.00 9.36
N THR A 86 7.52 -10.54 9.69
CA THR A 86 7.35 -11.97 10.01
C THR A 86 6.90 -12.81 8.82
N GLY A 87 6.30 -12.19 7.81
CA GLY A 87 5.69 -12.92 6.70
C GLY A 87 4.29 -13.45 6.98
N GLU A 88 3.71 -13.09 8.14
CA GLU A 88 2.40 -13.56 8.57
C GLU A 88 1.62 -12.42 9.21
N ARG A 89 0.31 -12.39 8.94
CA ARG A 89 -0.55 -11.44 9.66
C ARG A 89 -0.73 -11.90 11.10
N PRO A 90 -0.62 -10.98 12.08
CA PRO A 90 -0.73 -11.34 13.50
C PRO A 90 -2.16 -11.60 13.99
N ASP A 91 -3.15 -11.43 13.13
CA ASP A 91 -4.57 -11.59 13.48
C ASP A 91 -5.28 -12.73 12.74
#